data_c58b261eecfc13e88675c6a2c69d2597
#
_entry.id   c58b261eecfc13e88675c6a2c69d2597
#
_cell.length_a   1.000
_cell.length_b   1.000
_cell.length_c   1.000
_cell.angle_alpha   90.00
_cell.angle_beta   90.00
_cell.angle_gamma   90.00
#
_symmetry.space_group_name_H-M   'P 1'
#
loop_
_entity.id
_entity.type
_entity.pdbx_description
1 polymer ?
#
loop_
_entity_poly.entity_id
_entity_poly.type
_entity_poly.pdbx_seq_one_letter_code
_entity_poly.pdbx_strand_id
1 'polypeptide(L)'
;MRVCGFSSGSQVASFVVGHGQHPDHTLFREGWVLLRPLRSRLVDGVVEVDVEVRRRRPQDPAPAARSVHHEEPGSAETPVVHQRVGAYAIVVSPWGVLGTVNSSLTRAPGTWALPGGGLDAGEDPADGARREVFEETGQHIQLGDLVSVQSDHWIGRSVTGVLEDFHALRLIHAATCQTPSQPVLHDLGGSTERADWVPVEMWRQRRWTRPAFEALSQHLERIAGQSCWK
;
A
#
# COMPACT_ATOMS: atom_id res chain seq x y z
N MET A 1 -5.01 12.86 1.35
CA MET A 1 -5.75 11.76 2.02
C MET A 1 -6.20 12.22 3.39
N ARG A 2 -7.43 11.94 3.77
CA ARG A 2 -7.98 12.19 5.13
C ARG A 2 -8.10 10.88 5.88
N VAL A 3 -7.76 10.87 7.17
CA VAL A 3 -7.97 9.72 8.05
C VAL A 3 -9.05 10.07 9.06
N CYS A 4 -10.04 9.17 9.20
CA CYS A 4 -11.16 9.27 10.13
C CYS A 4 -11.09 8.11 11.13
N GLY A 5 -10.83 8.42 12.39
CA GLY A 5 -10.76 7.45 13.49
C GLY A 5 -12.12 7.19 14.11
N PHE A 6 -12.51 5.92 14.23
CA PHE A 6 -13.77 5.48 14.82
C PHE A 6 -13.52 4.63 16.07
N SER A 7 -14.26 4.90 17.13
CA SER A 7 -14.27 4.10 18.35
C SER A 7 -15.71 3.81 18.74
N SER A 8 -16.05 2.54 18.93
CA SER A 8 -17.44 2.10 19.25
C SER A 8 -18.49 2.68 18.29
N GLY A 9 -18.16 2.74 16.99
CA GLY A 9 -19.07 3.22 15.94
C GLY A 9 -19.14 4.75 15.79
N SER A 10 -18.55 5.53 16.69
CA SER A 10 -18.54 7.00 16.63
C SER A 10 -17.20 7.51 16.10
N GLN A 11 -17.24 8.54 15.25
CA GLN A 11 -16.02 9.23 14.80
C GLN A 11 -15.44 10.05 15.96
N VAL A 12 -14.17 9.81 16.26
CA VAL A 12 -13.46 10.43 17.40
C VAL A 12 -12.21 11.20 17.01
N ALA A 13 -11.76 11.01 15.77
CA ALA A 13 -10.62 11.75 15.20
C ALA A 13 -10.85 11.98 13.70
N SER A 14 -10.32 13.09 13.17
CA SER A 14 -10.27 13.33 11.73
C SER A 14 -9.16 14.32 11.42
N PHE A 15 -8.29 13.98 10.48
CA PHE A 15 -7.20 14.86 10.03
C PHE A 15 -6.79 14.56 8.59
N VAL A 16 -6.23 15.57 7.92
CA VAL A 16 -5.57 15.41 6.63
C VAL A 16 -4.11 15.01 6.88
N VAL A 17 -3.66 13.95 6.23
CA VAL A 17 -2.27 13.50 6.33
C VAL A 17 -1.36 14.47 5.59
N GLY A 18 -0.55 15.22 6.33
CA GLY A 18 0.44 16.11 5.78
C GLY A 18 1.64 15.33 5.21
N HIS A 19 2.45 16.02 4.40
CA HIS A 19 3.67 15.45 3.84
C HIS A 19 4.60 14.94 4.94
N GLY A 20 5.11 13.71 4.78
CA GLY A 20 5.97 13.05 5.76
C GLY A 20 5.28 12.62 7.06
N GLN A 21 3.98 12.86 7.23
CA GLN A 21 3.24 12.42 8.41
C GLN A 21 2.76 10.96 8.26
N HIS A 22 2.89 10.20 9.34
CA HIS A 22 2.37 8.83 9.42
C HIS A 22 1.04 8.82 10.18
N PRO A 23 -0.03 8.22 9.63
CA PRO A 23 -1.35 8.20 10.24
C PRO A 23 -1.37 7.66 11.68
N ASP A 24 -0.66 6.56 11.94
CA ASP A 24 -0.53 5.94 13.26
C ASP A 24 0.16 6.84 14.28
N HIS A 25 1.21 7.57 13.87
CA HIS A 25 1.91 8.55 14.72
C HIS A 25 1.02 9.74 15.07
N THR A 26 0.24 10.23 14.09
CA THR A 26 -0.68 11.35 14.33
C THR A 26 -1.78 10.94 15.30
N LEU A 27 -2.40 9.79 15.09
CA LEU A 27 -3.39 9.22 16.02
C LEU A 27 -2.82 9.05 17.43
N PHE A 28 -1.60 8.49 17.53
CA PHE A 28 -0.96 8.24 18.81
C PHE A 28 -0.69 9.55 19.59
N ARG A 29 -0.27 10.62 18.91
CA ARG A 29 -0.10 11.95 19.52
C ARG A 29 -1.43 12.55 19.99
N GLU A 30 -2.53 12.28 19.29
CA GLU A 30 -3.87 12.72 19.64
C GLU A 30 -4.54 11.83 20.72
N GLY A 31 -3.81 10.84 21.26
CA GLY A 31 -4.29 9.97 22.33
C GLY A 31 -5.07 8.74 21.85
N TRP A 32 -4.86 8.33 20.60
CA TRP A 32 -5.49 7.17 20.00
C TRP A 32 -4.46 6.13 19.55
N VAL A 33 -4.83 4.86 19.58
CA VAL A 33 -4.07 3.75 18.98
C VAL A 33 -4.88 3.21 17.84
N LEU A 34 -4.28 3.14 16.65
CA LEU A 34 -4.85 2.52 15.46
C LEU A 34 -4.92 1.00 15.68
N LEU A 35 -6.08 0.41 15.50
CA LEU A 35 -6.30 -1.04 15.63
C LEU A 35 -6.28 -1.72 14.26
N ARG A 36 -7.08 -1.22 13.32
CA ARG A 36 -7.14 -1.72 11.94
C ARG A 36 -7.79 -0.69 11.01
N PRO A 37 -7.52 -0.75 9.72
CA PRO A 37 -8.32 -0.03 8.75
C PRO A 37 -9.72 -0.66 8.64
N LEU A 38 -10.69 0.15 8.21
CA LEU A 38 -12.08 -0.28 8.00
C LEU A 38 -12.44 -0.24 6.52
N ARG A 39 -12.21 0.91 5.89
CA ARG A 39 -12.50 1.13 4.46
C ARG A 39 -11.77 2.35 3.93
N SER A 40 -11.67 2.44 2.61
CA SER A 40 -11.26 3.64 1.89
C SER A 40 -12.31 4.02 0.85
N ARG A 41 -12.43 5.30 0.54
CA ARG A 41 -13.36 5.82 -0.47
C ARG A 41 -12.94 7.19 -0.96
N LEU A 42 -13.46 7.60 -2.11
CA LEU A 42 -13.36 8.97 -2.59
C LEU A 42 -14.58 9.77 -2.10
N VAL A 43 -14.36 10.89 -1.41
CA VAL A 43 -15.41 11.80 -0.93
C VAL A 43 -15.02 13.22 -1.31
N ASP A 44 -15.84 13.90 -2.11
CA ASP A 44 -15.61 15.27 -2.56
C ASP A 44 -14.19 15.50 -3.12
N GLY A 45 -13.68 14.54 -3.90
CA GLY A 45 -12.34 14.60 -4.50
C GLY A 45 -11.19 14.30 -3.54
N VAL A 46 -11.48 13.91 -2.30
CA VAL A 46 -10.47 13.55 -1.29
C VAL A 46 -10.58 12.07 -0.96
N VAL A 47 -9.46 11.35 -1.01
CA VAL A 47 -9.43 9.98 -0.50
C VAL A 47 -9.56 10.00 1.02
N GLU A 48 -10.61 9.38 1.53
CA GLU A 48 -10.86 9.18 2.95
C GLU A 48 -10.58 7.73 3.35
N VAL A 49 -9.97 7.55 4.51
CA VAL A 49 -9.68 6.24 5.11
C VAL A 49 -10.26 6.21 6.51
N ASP A 50 -11.24 5.34 6.70
CA ASP A 50 -11.79 5.06 8.02
C ASP A 50 -10.94 4.00 8.71
N VAL A 51 -10.58 4.26 9.97
CA VAL A 51 -9.80 3.34 10.79
C VAL A 51 -10.46 3.13 12.14
N GLU A 52 -10.40 1.91 12.66
CA GLU A 52 -10.80 1.63 14.01
C GLU A 52 -9.68 2.03 14.97
N VAL A 53 -10.04 2.78 16.01
CA VAL A 53 -9.11 3.26 17.04
C VAL A 53 -9.63 2.97 18.43
N ARG A 54 -8.72 2.90 19.40
CA ARG A 54 -9.06 2.92 20.83
C ARG A 54 -8.28 4.02 21.55
N ARG A 55 -8.74 4.43 22.71
CA ARG A 55 -7.98 5.33 23.58
C ARG A 55 -6.63 4.73 23.92
N ARG A 56 -5.59 5.57 23.79
CA ARG A 56 -4.23 5.25 24.21
C ARG A 56 -4.16 5.10 25.72
N ARG A 57 -3.45 4.07 26.19
CA ARG A 57 -3.13 3.82 27.59
C ARG A 57 -1.69 4.24 27.86
N PRO A 58 -1.31 4.56 29.11
CA PRO A 58 0.08 4.94 29.44
C PRO A 58 1.13 3.92 29.04
N GLN A 59 0.80 2.62 29.06
CA GLN A 59 1.70 1.51 28.70
C GLN A 59 1.75 1.19 27.19
N ASP A 60 0.93 1.84 26.36
CA ASP A 60 0.95 1.57 24.93
C ASP A 60 2.28 2.07 24.33
N PRO A 61 3.01 1.22 23.59
CA PRO A 61 4.23 1.64 22.95
C PRO A 61 3.92 2.66 21.86
N ALA A 62 4.79 3.66 21.71
CA ALA A 62 4.72 4.54 20.56
C ALA A 62 4.92 3.73 19.26
N PRO A 63 4.26 4.11 18.16
CA PRO A 63 4.55 3.51 16.87
C PRO A 63 6.05 3.59 16.56
N ALA A 64 6.59 2.54 15.93
CA ALA A 64 8.01 2.48 15.62
C ALA A 64 8.43 3.68 14.77
N ALA A 65 9.54 4.32 15.15
CA ALA A 65 10.11 5.40 14.36
C ALA A 65 10.41 4.88 12.95
N ARG A 66 9.88 5.57 11.94
CA ARG A 66 10.17 5.26 10.55
C ARG A 66 11.38 6.09 10.14
N SER A 67 12.46 5.40 9.76
CA SER A 67 13.64 6.08 9.23
C SER A 67 13.34 6.64 7.84
N VAL A 68 13.53 7.92 7.68
CA VAL A 68 13.60 8.53 6.36
C VAL A 68 15.01 8.23 5.81
N HIS A 69 15.09 7.57 4.68
CA HIS A 69 16.36 7.47 3.97
C HIS A 69 16.67 8.85 3.38
N HIS A 70 17.70 9.49 3.90
CA HIS A 70 18.19 10.74 3.37
C HIS A 70 19.40 10.45 2.47
N GLU A 71 19.27 10.79 1.20
CA GLU A 71 20.42 11.17 0.40
C GLU A 71 20.67 12.65 0.69
N GLU A 72 21.84 13.00 1.18
CA GLU A 72 22.14 14.40 1.49
C GLU A 72 22.11 15.23 0.19
N PRO A 73 21.25 16.25 0.12
CA PRO A 73 21.25 17.16 -1.03
C PRO A 73 22.61 17.84 -1.09
N GLY A 74 23.15 17.99 -2.30
CA GLY A 74 24.24 18.94 -2.52
C GLY A 74 23.84 20.31 -1.99
N SER A 75 24.76 21.12 -1.52
CA SER A 75 24.54 22.36 -0.74
C SER A 75 23.61 23.43 -1.38
N ALA A 76 23.12 23.21 -2.59
CA ALA A 76 22.24 24.15 -3.34
C ALA A 76 20.98 23.48 -3.93
N GLU A 77 20.75 22.19 -3.69
CA GLU A 77 19.66 21.44 -4.33
C GLU A 77 18.45 21.33 -3.40
N THR A 78 17.27 21.77 -3.87
CA THR A 78 16.01 21.63 -3.14
C THR A 78 15.25 20.43 -3.69
N PRO A 79 14.84 19.45 -2.87
CA PRO A 79 14.07 18.31 -3.32
C PRO A 79 12.70 18.73 -3.87
N VAL A 80 12.25 18.06 -4.93
CA VAL A 80 10.87 18.19 -5.42
C VAL A 80 9.96 17.37 -4.50
N VAL A 81 8.98 18.03 -3.90
CA VAL A 81 8.07 17.40 -2.94
C VAL A 81 6.95 16.68 -3.66
N HIS A 82 6.81 15.39 -3.40
CA HIS A 82 5.75 14.54 -3.92
C HIS A 82 5.05 13.78 -2.81
N GLN A 83 3.71 13.83 -2.79
CA GLN A 83 2.89 12.96 -1.96
C GLN A 83 1.92 12.21 -2.86
N ARG A 84 1.96 10.88 -2.83
CA ARG A 84 1.12 10.04 -3.66
C ARG A 84 0.34 9.03 -2.81
N VAL A 85 -0.96 8.95 -3.06
CA VAL A 85 -1.80 7.85 -2.57
C VAL A 85 -1.87 6.79 -3.65
N GLY A 86 -1.66 5.53 -3.25
CA GLY A 86 -1.78 4.40 -4.16
C GLY A 86 -2.62 3.30 -3.54
N ALA A 87 -3.23 2.48 -4.40
CA ALA A 87 -4.03 1.32 -4.03
C ALA A 87 -3.38 0.04 -4.55
N TYR A 88 -3.30 -0.96 -3.68
CA TYR A 88 -2.61 -2.23 -3.90
C TYR A 88 -3.49 -3.38 -3.43
N ALA A 89 -3.23 -4.59 -3.91
CA ALA A 89 -3.96 -5.77 -3.47
C ALA A 89 -3.05 -6.95 -3.12
N ILE A 90 -3.39 -7.64 -2.01
CA ILE A 90 -2.94 -9.01 -1.76
C ILE A 90 -3.94 -9.91 -2.45
N VAL A 91 -3.61 -10.36 -3.66
CA VAL A 91 -4.49 -11.21 -4.48
C VAL A 91 -4.13 -12.66 -4.27
N VAL A 92 -5.07 -13.46 -3.81
CA VAL A 92 -4.90 -14.91 -3.65
C VAL A 92 -5.77 -15.67 -4.67
N SER A 93 -5.28 -16.84 -5.08
CA SER A 93 -5.95 -17.75 -6.00
C SER A 93 -5.58 -19.20 -5.66
N PRO A 94 -6.17 -20.22 -6.32
CA PRO A 94 -5.69 -21.61 -6.21
C PRO A 94 -4.22 -21.79 -6.63
N TRP A 95 -3.65 -20.87 -7.41
CA TRP A 95 -2.27 -20.91 -7.86
C TRP A 95 -1.28 -20.26 -6.89
N GLY A 96 -1.77 -19.56 -5.87
CA GLY A 96 -0.95 -18.87 -4.87
C GLY A 96 -1.29 -17.38 -4.73
N VAL A 97 -0.31 -16.59 -4.35
CA VAL A 97 -0.39 -15.12 -4.25
C VAL A 97 0.21 -14.47 -5.50
N LEU A 98 -0.50 -13.47 -6.02
CA LEU A 98 -0.04 -12.72 -7.19
C LEU A 98 1.02 -11.70 -6.78
N GLY A 99 2.12 -11.67 -7.52
CA GLY A 99 3.17 -10.69 -7.35
C GLY A 99 3.61 -10.11 -8.68
N THR A 100 4.10 -8.89 -8.64
CA THR A 100 4.76 -8.19 -9.75
C THR A 100 6.25 -8.08 -9.48
N VAL A 101 7.07 -7.98 -10.51
CA VAL A 101 8.49 -7.72 -10.39
C VAL A 101 8.79 -6.33 -10.92
N ASN A 102 9.44 -5.54 -10.10
CA ASN A 102 9.81 -4.17 -10.42
C ASN A 102 10.78 -4.11 -11.61
N SER A 103 10.46 -3.26 -12.58
CA SER A 103 11.32 -2.96 -13.73
C SER A 103 12.54 -2.11 -13.35
N SER A 104 13.44 -1.90 -14.33
CA SER A 104 14.59 -1.00 -14.18
C SER A 104 14.20 0.48 -13.98
N LEU A 105 12.93 0.83 -14.21
CA LEU A 105 12.37 2.18 -13.98
C LEU A 105 11.98 2.44 -12.53
N THR A 106 12.21 1.48 -11.62
CA THR A 106 11.96 1.64 -10.20
C THR A 106 13.25 1.75 -9.40
N ARG A 107 13.16 2.20 -8.15
CA ARG A 107 14.33 2.27 -7.23
C ARG A 107 14.78 0.90 -6.70
N ALA A 108 14.00 -0.15 -6.94
CA ALA A 108 14.29 -1.51 -6.47
C ALA A 108 14.07 -2.54 -7.59
N PRO A 109 14.85 -2.48 -8.70
CA PRO A 109 14.68 -3.37 -9.83
C PRO A 109 14.83 -4.84 -9.42
N GLY A 110 14.05 -5.72 -10.06
CA GLY A 110 14.08 -7.15 -9.83
C GLY A 110 13.53 -7.61 -8.48
N THR A 111 13.00 -6.69 -7.65
CA THR A 111 12.29 -7.06 -6.42
C THR A 111 10.81 -7.29 -6.68
N TRP A 112 10.22 -8.18 -5.91
CA TRP A 112 8.80 -8.49 -5.94
C TRP A 112 8.00 -7.43 -5.19
N ALA A 113 6.84 -7.07 -5.72
CA ALA A 113 5.89 -6.14 -5.13
C ALA A 113 4.46 -6.71 -5.17
N LEU A 114 3.56 -6.11 -4.42
CA LEU A 114 2.12 -6.33 -4.61
C LEU A 114 1.68 -5.61 -5.87
N PRO A 115 0.78 -6.18 -6.68
CA PRO A 115 0.18 -5.47 -7.79
C PRO A 115 -0.60 -4.26 -7.29
N GLY A 116 -0.45 -3.14 -7.98
CA GLY A 116 -1.06 -1.87 -7.61
C GLY A 116 -0.16 -0.69 -7.87
N GLY A 117 -0.73 0.50 -7.86
CA GLY A 117 -0.03 1.74 -8.18
C GLY A 117 -0.73 2.97 -7.63
N GLY A 118 -0.42 4.12 -8.20
CA GLY A 118 -0.97 5.38 -7.76
C GLY A 118 -2.37 5.61 -8.29
N LEU A 119 -3.20 6.23 -7.48
CA LEU A 119 -4.53 6.64 -7.89
C LEU A 119 -4.47 7.77 -8.92
N ASP A 120 -5.35 7.71 -9.89
CA ASP A 120 -5.64 8.80 -10.80
C ASP A 120 -6.44 9.92 -10.12
N ALA A 121 -6.45 11.11 -10.71
CA ALA A 121 -7.19 12.24 -10.16
C ALA A 121 -8.70 11.92 -10.14
N GLY A 122 -9.29 11.93 -8.94
CA GLY A 122 -10.71 11.63 -8.76
C GLY A 122 -11.06 10.14 -8.82
N GLU A 123 -10.07 9.24 -8.71
CA GLU A 123 -10.30 7.80 -8.71
C GLU A 123 -10.60 7.28 -7.30
N ASP A 124 -11.60 6.41 -7.19
CA ASP A 124 -11.88 5.68 -5.95
C ASP A 124 -10.80 4.62 -5.70
N PRO A 125 -10.30 4.44 -4.46
CA PRO A 125 -9.25 3.48 -4.16
C PRO A 125 -9.56 2.03 -4.56
N ALA A 126 -10.83 1.61 -4.48
CA ALA A 126 -11.21 0.27 -4.87
C ALA A 126 -11.14 0.07 -6.39
N ASP A 127 -11.48 1.10 -7.16
CA ASP A 127 -11.41 1.07 -8.62
C ASP A 127 -9.96 1.15 -9.08
N GLY A 128 -9.15 2.02 -8.46
CA GLY A 128 -7.71 2.08 -8.71
C GLY A 128 -7.00 0.76 -8.45
N ALA A 129 -7.32 0.06 -7.36
CA ALA A 129 -6.76 -1.26 -7.09
C ALA A 129 -7.13 -2.30 -8.17
N ARG A 130 -8.37 -2.29 -8.67
CA ARG A 130 -8.80 -3.21 -9.75
C ARG A 130 -8.13 -2.88 -11.06
N ARG A 131 -8.05 -1.60 -11.44
CA ARG A 131 -7.40 -1.12 -12.66
C ARG A 131 -5.93 -1.53 -12.68
N GLU A 132 -5.18 -1.19 -11.64
CA GLU A 132 -3.75 -1.48 -11.53
C GLU A 132 -3.48 -2.99 -11.59
N VAL A 133 -4.25 -3.81 -10.84
CA VAL A 133 -4.09 -5.27 -10.90
C VAL A 133 -4.32 -5.78 -12.32
N PHE A 134 -5.32 -5.26 -13.03
CA PHE A 134 -5.58 -5.66 -14.41
C PHE A 134 -4.47 -5.20 -15.36
N GLU A 135 -4.03 -3.95 -15.27
CA GLU A 135 -2.99 -3.38 -16.12
C GLU A 135 -1.64 -4.10 -15.96
N GLU A 136 -1.28 -4.41 -14.72
CA GLU A 136 0.00 -5.06 -14.41
C GLU A 136 -0.02 -6.59 -14.58
N THR A 137 -1.19 -7.24 -14.58
CA THR A 137 -1.25 -8.71 -14.50
C THR A 137 -2.28 -9.37 -15.41
N GLY A 138 -3.22 -8.62 -15.99
CA GLY A 138 -4.34 -9.15 -16.77
C GLY A 138 -5.37 -9.90 -15.94
N GLN A 139 -5.31 -9.86 -14.59
CA GLN A 139 -6.22 -10.62 -13.76
C GLN A 139 -7.45 -9.81 -13.36
N HIS A 140 -8.62 -10.43 -13.42
CA HIS A 140 -9.83 -9.90 -12.83
C HIS A 140 -10.00 -10.39 -11.40
N ILE A 141 -10.17 -9.48 -10.46
CA ILE A 141 -10.22 -9.77 -9.03
C ILE A 141 -11.56 -9.40 -8.40
N GLN A 142 -11.90 -10.11 -7.35
CA GLN A 142 -12.91 -9.68 -6.38
C GLN A 142 -12.17 -8.99 -5.23
N LEU A 143 -12.32 -7.65 -5.17
CA LEU A 143 -11.71 -6.86 -4.10
C LEU A 143 -12.51 -7.03 -2.82
N GLY A 144 -11.80 -7.27 -1.73
CA GLY A 144 -12.32 -7.40 -0.38
C GLY A 144 -11.95 -6.20 0.50
N ASP A 145 -11.81 -6.47 1.80
CA ASP A 145 -11.56 -5.45 2.81
C ASP A 145 -10.22 -4.73 2.62
N LEU A 146 -10.19 -3.45 3.04
CA LEU A 146 -8.94 -2.73 3.27
C LEU A 146 -8.25 -3.37 4.51
N VAL A 147 -7.06 -3.93 4.32
CA VAL A 147 -6.35 -4.67 5.36
C VAL A 147 -5.17 -3.93 5.95
N SER A 148 -4.58 -3.00 5.19
CA SER A 148 -3.43 -2.23 5.66
C SER A 148 -3.41 -0.82 5.08
N VAL A 149 -2.93 0.12 5.89
CA VAL A 149 -2.56 1.48 5.47
C VAL A 149 -1.10 1.69 5.82
N GLN A 150 -0.28 1.86 4.82
CA GLN A 150 1.15 2.05 4.98
C GLN A 150 1.56 3.46 4.56
N SER A 151 2.58 3.98 5.21
CA SER A 151 3.13 5.30 4.94
C SER A 151 4.64 5.20 4.94
N ASP A 152 5.27 5.57 3.84
CA ASP A 152 6.73 5.63 3.69
C ASP A 152 7.13 7.00 3.17
N HIS A 153 8.15 7.56 3.78
CA HIS A 153 8.70 8.86 3.41
C HIS A 153 10.21 8.71 3.19
N TRP A 154 10.71 9.26 2.10
CA TRP A 154 12.16 9.28 1.80
C TRP A 154 12.56 10.51 1.00
N ILE A 155 13.81 10.92 1.17
CA ILE A 155 14.46 11.90 0.31
C ILE A 155 15.56 11.18 -0.47
N GLY A 156 15.57 11.31 -1.79
CA GLY A 156 16.57 10.66 -2.63
C GLY A 156 16.27 10.83 -4.11
N ARG A 157 17.18 10.34 -4.96
CA ARG A 157 17.06 10.54 -6.42
C ARG A 157 16.11 9.54 -7.05
N SER A 158 15.29 10.06 -7.97
CA SER A 158 14.52 9.25 -8.92
C SER A 158 15.45 8.54 -9.90
N VAL A 159 14.91 7.63 -10.68
CA VAL A 159 15.66 6.98 -11.78
C VAL A 159 16.14 7.97 -12.86
N THR A 160 15.49 9.13 -12.95
CA THR A 160 15.89 10.24 -13.85
C THR A 160 16.90 11.18 -13.22
N GLY A 161 17.35 10.94 -11.99
CA GLY A 161 18.33 11.73 -11.27
C GLY A 161 17.77 12.95 -10.53
N VAL A 162 16.46 13.22 -10.60
CA VAL A 162 15.82 14.32 -9.85
C VAL A 162 15.81 13.98 -8.36
N LEU A 163 16.27 14.90 -7.53
CA LEU A 163 16.16 14.77 -6.07
C LEU A 163 14.69 14.98 -5.66
N GLU A 164 14.11 13.99 -5.01
CA GLU A 164 12.72 13.97 -4.59
C GLU A 164 12.60 13.82 -3.07
N ASP A 165 11.66 14.56 -2.51
CA ASP A 165 11.12 14.36 -1.16
C ASP A 165 9.77 13.68 -1.32
N PHE A 166 9.76 12.35 -1.26
CA PHE A 166 8.63 11.52 -1.68
C PHE A 166 7.94 10.87 -0.48
N HIS A 167 6.64 11.10 -0.37
CA HIS A 167 5.78 10.48 0.64
C HIS A 167 4.74 9.58 -0.04
N ALA A 168 4.89 8.27 0.12
CA ALA A 168 3.96 7.27 -0.37
C ALA A 168 2.97 6.85 0.71
N LEU A 169 1.68 6.96 0.41
CA LEU A 169 0.58 6.42 1.21
C LEU A 169 -0.04 5.25 0.44
N ARG A 170 0.00 4.04 1.01
CA ARG A 170 -0.48 2.82 0.35
C ARG A 170 -1.70 2.27 1.06
N LEU A 171 -2.76 2.06 0.30
CA LEU A 171 -3.99 1.41 0.71
C LEU A 171 -3.95 -0.03 0.18
N ILE A 172 -3.84 -1.02 1.07
CA ILE A 172 -3.69 -2.41 0.67
C ILE A 172 -4.97 -3.17 0.99
N HIS A 173 -5.58 -3.73 -0.04
CA HIS A 173 -6.81 -4.52 0.04
C HIS A 173 -6.51 -6.02 -0.01
N ALA A 174 -7.35 -6.81 0.64
CA ALA A 174 -7.45 -8.22 0.34
C ALA A 174 -8.18 -8.41 -0.98
N ALA A 175 -7.81 -9.41 -1.76
CA ALA A 175 -8.53 -9.74 -2.99
C ALA A 175 -8.42 -11.23 -3.33
N THR A 176 -9.39 -11.72 -4.11
CA THR A 176 -9.37 -13.08 -4.63
C THR A 176 -9.49 -13.08 -6.16
N CYS A 177 -8.79 -14.02 -6.81
CA CYS A 177 -8.95 -14.31 -8.22
C CYS A 177 -9.50 -15.74 -8.35
N GLN A 178 -10.78 -15.86 -8.73
CA GLN A 178 -11.48 -17.15 -8.81
C GLN A 178 -11.05 -17.97 -10.03
N THR A 179 -10.70 -17.29 -11.11
CA THR A 179 -10.31 -17.87 -12.39
C THR A 179 -8.92 -17.36 -12.78
N PRO A 180 -7.84 -17.80 -12.09
CA PRO A 180 -6.50 -17.35 -12.40
C PRO A 180 -6.08 -17.80 -13.79
N SER A 181 -5.38 -16.93 -14.48
CA SER A 181 -4.72 -17.22 -15.76
C SER A 181 -3.24 -16.86 -15.66
N GLN A 182 -2.46 -17.24 -16.69
CA GLN A 182 -1.08 -16.79 -16.78
C GLN A 182 -1.05 -15.27 -16.87
N PRO A 183 -0.31 -14.58 -16.00
CA PRO A 183 -0.28 -13.12 -16.01
C PRO A 183 0.22 -12.54 -17.34
N VAL A 184 -0.43 -11.46 -17.75
CA VAL A 184 -0.09 -10.70 -18.96
C VAL A 184 -0.06 -9.21 -18.61
N LEU A 185 1.04 -8.53 -18.92
CA LEU A 185 1.16 -7.09 -18.72
C LEU A 185 0.43 -6.34 -19.85
N HIS A 186 -0.41 -5.39 -19.47
CA HIS A 186 -1.06 -4.46 -20.39
C HIS A 186 -0.40 -3.08 -20.38
N ASP A 187 0.21 -2.69 -19.26
CA ASP A 187 1.04 -1.47 -19.17
C ASP A 187 2.50 -1.80 -19.54
N LEU A 188 2.81 -1.68 -20.85
CA LEU A 188 4.14 -1.92 -21.37
C LEU A 188 5.04 -0.69 -21.18
N GLY A 189 6.18 -0.88 -20.51
CA GLY A 189 7.15 0.18 -20.23
C GLY A 189 6.90 0.94 -18.93
N GLY A 190 6.00 0.44 -18.07
CA GLY A 190 5.74 0.95 -16.72
C GLY A 190 6.73 0.45 -15.67
N SER A 191 6.32 0.58 -14.41
CA SER A 191 7.11 0.16 -13.24
C SER A 191 7.22 -1.36 -13.07
N THR A 192 6.38 -2.15 -13.76
CA THR A 192 6.34 -3.60 -13.69
C THR A 192 7.00 -4.24 -14.90
N GLU A 193 7.95 -5.15 -14.65
CA GLU A 193 8.66 -5.92 -15.68
C GLU A 193 7.91 -7.21 -16.04
N ARG A 194 7.37 -7.89 -15.04
CA ARG A 194 6.58 -9.12 -15.17
C ARG A 194 5.73 -9.38 -13.94
N ALA A 195 4.74 -10.22 -14.08
CA ALA A 195 3.93 -10.71 -12.98
C ALA A 195 3.91 -12.25 -12.96
N ASP A 196 3.69 -12.84 -11.79
CA ASP A 196 3.57 -14.31 -11.66
C ASP A 196 2.80 -14.68 -10.39
N TRP A 197 2.27 -15.91 -10.38
CA TRP A 197 1.68 -16.55 -9.22
C TRP A 197 2.77 -17.25 -8.39
N VAL A 198 2.87 -16.89 -7.12
CA VAL A 198 3.82 -17.50 -6.18
C VAL A 198 3.05 -18.41 -5.25
N PRO A 199 3.35 -19.73 -5.20
CA PRO A 199 2.72 -20.63 -4.23
C PRO A 199 2.81 -20.08 -2.81
N VAL A 200 1.71 -20.17 -2.04
CA VAL A 200 1.62 -19.52 -0.73
C VAL A 200 2.73 -19.97 0.22
N GLU A 201 3.13 -21.24 0.15
CA GLU A 201 4.23 -21.81 0.95
C GLU A 201 5.62 -21.31 0.52
N MET A 202 5.75 -20.76 -0.68
CA MET A 202 7.02 -20.33 -1.26
C MET A 202 7.22 -18.80 -1.27
N TRP A 203 6.23 -18.03 -0.84
CA TRP A 203 6.30 -16.59 -0.97
C TRP A 203 7.52 -15.98 -0.25
N ARG A 204 7.91 -16.53 0.91
CA ARG A 204 9.07 -16.05 1.69
C ARG A 204 10.41 -16.27 1.00
N GLN A 205 10.46 -17.10 -0.03
CA GLN A 205 11.67 -17.37 -0.82
C GLN A 205 11.90 -16.30 -1.90
N ARG A 206 10.95 -15.39 -2.09
CA ARG A 206 11.07 -14.28 -3.04
C ARG A 206 11.58 -13.03 -2.33
N ARG A 207 12.35 -12.22 -3.05
CA ARG A 207 12.85 -10.93 -2.56
C ARG A 207 11.77 -9.87 -2.75
N TRP A 208 10.85 -9.75 -1.80
CA TRP A 208 9.82 -8.73 -1.80
C TRP A 208 10.37 -7.36 -1.38
N THR A 209 9.76 -6.28 -1.88
CA THR A 209 9.93 -4.95 -1.29
C THR A 209 9.47 -4.97 0.16
N ARG A 210 10.06 -4.10 1.00
CA ARG A 210 9.68 -4.04 2.42
C ARG A 210 8.18 -3.88 2.65
N PRO A 211 7.47 -2.92 1.97
CA PRO A 211 6.04 -2.77 2.17
C PRO A 211 5.23 -4.03 1.81
N ALA A 212 5.59 -4.70 0.71
CA ALA A 212 4.93 -5.94 0.31
C ALA A 212 5.19 -7.08 1.30
N PHE A 213 6.44 -7.24 1.75
CA PHE A 213 6.80 -8.26 2.74
C PHE A 213 6.06 -8.07 4.07
N GLU A 214 5.98 -6.83 4.57
CA GLU A 214 5.26 -6.50 5.79
C GLU A 214 3.76 -6.84 5.66
N ALA A 215 3.12 -6.44 4.55
CA ALA A 215 1.71 -6.72 4.29
C ALA A 215 1.43 -8.23 4.17
N LEU A 216 2.24 -8.96 3.41
CA LEU A 216 2.10 -10.41 3.26
C LEU A 216 2.32 -11.13 4.60
N SER A 217 3.32 -10.73 5.38
CA SER A 217 3.60 -11.33 6.69
C SER A 217 2.44 -11.20 7.67
N GLN A 218 1.70 -10.09 7.60
CA GLN A 218 0.60 -9.80 8.52
C GLN A 218 -0.73 -10.40 8.06
N HIS A 219 -0.97 -10.53 6.75
CA HIS A 219 -2.32 -10.75 6.25
C HIS A 219 -2.49 -11.97 5.34
N LEU A 220 -1.42 -12.48 4.69
CA LEU A 220 -1.54 -13.51 3.67
C LEU A 220 -2.20 -14.79 4.17
N GLU A 221 -1.76 -15.32 5.32
CA GLU A 221 -2.30 -16.58 5.85
C GLU A 221 -3.80 -16.47 6.17
N ARG A 222 -4.23 -15.34 6.72
CA ARG A 222 -5.64 -15.08 6.99
C ARG A 222 -6.46 -14.98 5.72
N ILE A 223 -5.95 -14.25 4.70
CA ILE A 223 -6.66 -14.06 3.41
C ILE A 223 -6.76 -15.41 2.68
N ALA A 224 -5.67 -16.16 2.59
CA ALA A 224 -5.65 -17.47 1.94
C ALA A 224 -6.55 -18.49 2.66
N GLY A 225 -6.57 -18.48 4.00
CA GLY A 225 -7.41 -19.39 4.78
C GLY A 225 -8.92 -19.07 4.73
N GLN A 226 -9.30 -17.84 4.37
CA GLN A 226 -10.71 -17.44 4.17
C GLN A 226 -11.21 -17.73 2.76
N SER A 227 -10.29 -17.97 1.81
CA SER A 227 -10.64 -18.23 0.42
C SER A 227 -11.04 -19.69 0.25
N CYS A 228 -12.35 -19.97 0.29
CA CYS A 228 -12.87 -21.30 -0.05
C CYS A 228 -12.84 -21.49 -1.57
N TRP A 229 -11.80 -22.16 -2.04
CA TRP A 229 -11.73 -22.67 -3.42
C TRP A 229 -12.62 -23.92 -3.50
N LYS A 230 -13.85 -23.80 -4.00
CA LYS A 230 -14.71 -24.95 -4.34
C LYS A 230 -14.58 -25.29 -5.81
#